data_9eac21041f5a9bcd5e199eed0f021c74
#
_entry.id   9eac21041f5a9bcd5e199eed0f021c74
#
_cell.length_a   1.000
_cell.length_b   1.000
_cell.length_c   1.000
_cell.angle_alpha   90.00
_cell.angle_beta   90.00
_cell.angle_gamma   90.00
#
_symmetry.space_group_name_H-M   'P 1'
#
loop_
_entity.id
_entity.type
_entity.pdbx_description
1 polymer ?
#
loop_
_entity_poly.entity_id
_entity_poly.type
_entity_poly.pdbx_seq_one_letter_code
_entity_poly.pdbx_strand_id
1 'polypeptide(L)'
;MTTWTYQGNMITEMSDMPENTWGIVYMITAENGKKYIGRKQIYSVRKRKFGKKESALITDKRKKLYEMVKKESDWKLYTGSNKELNDDIKSGTLYKKEILHYCRDKKQLAYLETKELFVREVLEHNEFYNSNISGKFYHKDI
;
A
#
# COMPACT_ATOMS: atom_id res chain seq x y z
N MET A 1 0.54 -13.78 13.09
CA MET A 1 0.37 -12.64 12.16
C MET A 1 1.61 -11.77 12.23
N THR A 2 2.13 -11.39 11.09
CA THR A 2 3.40 -10.68 11.01
C THR A 2 3.19 -9.17 11.08
N THR A 3 3.93 -8.52 11.98
CA THR A 3 3.86 -7.08 12.18
C THR A 3 4.82 -6.36 11.23
N TRP A 4 4.43 -5.18 10.77
CA TRP A 4 5.29 -4.30 10.01
C TRP A 4 6.50 -3.85 10.85
N THR A 5 7.64 -3.67 10.18
CA THR A 5 8.84 -3.06 10.79
C THR A 5 9.33 -1.90 9.93
N TYR A 6 9.99 -0.94 10.56
CA TYR A 6 10.70 0.13 9.88
C TYR A 6 12.08 0.28 10.53
N GLN A 7 13.13 0.03 9.75
CA GLN A 7 14.51 0.07 10.26
C GLN A 7 14.69 -0.75 11.55
N GLY A 8 14.05 -1.92 11.59
CA GLY A 8 14.13 -2.84 12.72
C GLY A 8 13.14 -2.59 13.86
N ASN A 9 12.42 -1.48 13.85
CA ASN A 9 11.44 -1.15 14.88
C ASN A 9 10.04 -1.59 14.47
N MET A 10 9.28 -2.16 15.42
CA MET A 10 7.90 -2.60 15.16
C MET A 10 6.96 -1.41 14.97
N ILE A 11 6.14 -1.48 13.94
CA ILE A 11 5.11 -0.48 13.63
C ILE A 11 3.75 -1.16 13.77
N THR A 12 3.06 -0.89 14.86
CA THR A 12 1.77 -1.52 15.19
C THR A 12 0.58 -0.59 15.06
N GLU A 13 0.81 0.72 15.19
CA GLU A 13 -0.23 1.73 15.15
C GLU A 13 0.16 2.88 14.23
N MET A 14 -0.83 3.64 13.77
CA MET A 14 -0.56 4.83 12.96
C MET A 14 0.30 5.86 13.69
N SER A 15 0.20 5.93 15.01
CA SER A 15 1.04 6.83 15.83
C SER A 15 2.53 6.48 15.80
N ASP A 16 2.88 5.27 15.37
CA ASP A 16 4.29 4.86 15.19
C ASP A 16 4.88 5.40 13.88
N MET A 17 4.05 5.97 13.01
CA MET A 17 4.44 6.54 11.73
C MET A 17 4.63 8.05 11.84
N PRO A 18 5.41 8.67 10.93
CA PRO A 18 5.45 10.12 10.85
C PRO A 18 4.06 10.73 10.64
N GLU A 19 3.83 11.93 11.18
CA GLU A 19 2.59 12.66 10.96
C GLU A 19 2.33 12.83 9.46
N ASN A 20 1.04 12.81 9.09
CA ASN A 20 0.60 12.98 7.70
C ASN A 20 1.08 11.89 6.74
N THR A 21 1.39 10.70 7.25
CA THR A 21 1.69 9.56 6.39
C THR A 21 0.42 9.15 5.65
N TRP A 22 0.47 9.24 4.32
CA TRP A 22 -0.65 8.88 3.46
C TRP A 22 -0.56 7.45 2.94
N GLY A 23 0.66 6.98 2.73
CA GLY A 23 0.92 5.63 2.25
C GLY A 23 2.33 5.16 2.56
N ILE A 24 2.57 3.89 2.30
CA ILE A 24 3.87 3.25 2.50
C ILE A 24 4.29 2.48 1.25
N VAL A 25 5.59 2.50 0.97
CA VAL A 25 6.23 1.56 0.05
C VAL A 25 6.88 0.50 0.93
N TYR A 26 6.67 -0.75 0.60
CA TYR A 26 7.08 -1.85 1.46
C TYR A 26 7.74 -2.99 0.70
N MET A 27 8.44 -3.85 1.44
CA MET A 27 8.98 -5.10 0.94
C MET A 27 8.55 -6.24 1.87
N ILE A 28 8.02 -7.29 1.27
CA ILE A 28 7.71 -8.54 1.98
C ILE A 28 8.74 -9.56 1.53
N THR A 29 9.42 -10.18 2.49
CA THR A 29 10.42 -11.22 2.25
C THR A 29 9.92 -12.52 2.82
N ALA A 30 9.71 -13.52 1.96
CA ALA A 30 9.31 -14.86 2.39
C ALA A 30 10.53 -15.68 2.82
N GLU A 31 10.31 -16.69 3.65
CA GLU A 31 11.39 -17.58 4.11
C GLU A 31 12.06 -18.37 2.97
N ASN A 32 11.37 -18.54 1.83
CA ASN A 32 11.93 -19.16 0.64
C ASN A 32 12.92 -18.25 -0.12
N GLY A 33 13.16 -17.04 0.38
CA GLY A 33 14.05 -16.05 -0.22
C GLY A 33 13.39 -15.12 -1.23
N LYS A 34 12.16 -15.39 -1.64
CA LYS A 34 11.44 -14.52 -2.58
C LYS A 34 10.93 -13.25 -1.90
N LYS A 35 10.91 -12.17 -2.68
CA LYS A 35 10.54 -10.83 -2.21
C LYS A 35 9.45 -10.21 -3.07
N TYR A 36 8.69 -9.32 -2.46
CA TYR A 36 7.67 -8.53 -3.14
C TYR A 36 7.76 -7.07 -2.71
N ILE A 37 7.84 -6.18 -3.67
CA ILE A 37 7.78 -4.73 -3.45
C ILE A 37 6.40 -4.24 -3.84
N GLY A 38 5.77 -3.46 -2.98
CA GLY A 38 4.46 -2.91 -3.26
C GLY A 38 4.21 -1.60 -2.52
N ARG A 39 3.00 -1.10 -2.66
CA ARG A 39 2.53 0.11 -1.98
C ARG A 39 1.20 -0.14 -1.31
N LYS A 40 0.93 0.63 -0.27
CA LYS A 40 -0.35 0.58 0.45
C LYS A 40 -0.72 1.95 0.97
N GLN A 41 -1.94 2.36 0.72
CA GLN A 41 -2.51 3.54 1.35
C GLN A 41 -2.83 3.25 2.82
N ILE A 42 -2.52 4.21 3.68
CA ILE A 42 -2.87 4.10 5.11
C ILE A 42 -4.34 4.49 5.33
N TYR A 43 -4.83 5.43 4.51
CA TYR A 43 -6.22 5.85 4.54
C TYR A 43 -6.92 5.52 3.24
N SER A 44 -8.20 5.16 3.31
CA SER A 44 -9.10 5.21 2.17
C SER A 44 -9.97 6.46 2.29
N VAL A 45 -10.29 7.07 1.15
CA VAL A 45 -11.15 8.25 1.09
C VAL A 45 -12.41 7.88 0.34
N ARG A 46 -13.57 8.08 0.95
CA ARG A 46 -14.87 7.76 0.38
C ARG A 46 -15.77 8.98 0.33
N LYS A 47 -16.67 9.02 -0.66
CA LYS A 47 -17.79 9.94 -0.67
C LYS A 47 -18.85 9.45 0.30
N ARG A 48 -19.30 10.32 1.20
CA ARG A 48 -20.47 10.09 2.02
C ARG A 48 -21.57 11.03 1.53
N LYS A 49 -22.62 10.49 0.95
CA LYS A 49 -23.76 11.29 0.52
C LYS A 49 -24.50 11.82 1.74
N PHE A 50 -24.90 13.09 1.68
CA PHE A 50 -25.73 13.68 2.72
C PHE A 50 -27.14 13.06 2.68
N GLY A 51 -27.71 12.80 3.87
CA GLY A 51 -29.10 12.42 4.00
C GLY A 51 -30.03 13.59 3.70
N LYS A 52 -31.34 13.33 3.61
CA LYS A 52 -32.34 14.36 3.30
C LYS A 52 -32.27 15.56 4.24
N LYS A 53 -32.11 15.35 5.54
CA LYS A 53 -32.01 16.44 6.52
C LYS A 53 -30.78 17.29 6.31
N GLU A 54 -29.62 16.64 6.06
CA GLU A 54 -28.37 17.35 5.80
C GLU A 54 -28.44 18.14 4.50
N SER A 55 -29.00 17.55 3.42
CA SER A 55 -29.15 18.20 2.13
C SER A 55 -30.08 19.41 2.20
N ALA A 56 -31.12 19.34 3.04
CA ALA A 56 -32.08 20.43 3.22
C ALA A 56 -31.45 21.67 3.89
N LEU A 57 -30.33 21.50 4.62
CA LEU A 57 -29.62 22.61 5.24
C LEU A 57 -28.68 23.33 4.27
N ILE A 58 -28.44 22.74 3.09
CA ILE A 58 -27.56 23.32 2.07
C ILE A 58 -28.40 24.16 1.11
N THR A 59 -28.26 25.49 1.23
CA THR A 59 -29.00 26.45 0.41
C THR A 59 -28.24 26.87 -0.84
N ASP A 60 -26.93 26.71 -0.86
CA ASP A 60 -26.08 27.04 -2.02
C ASP A 60 -26.07 25.88 -3.01
N LYS A 61 -26.69 26.08 -4.17
CA LYS A 61 -26.78 25.07 -5.24
C LYS A 61 -25.43 24.66 -5.82
N ARG A 62 -24.37 25.44 -5.60
CA ARG A 62 -23.01 25.13 -6.06
C ARG A 62 -22.29 24.15 -5.13
N LYS A 63 -22.77 23.97 -3.90
CA LYS A 63 -22.18 23.03 -2.96
C LYS A 63 -22.56 21.60 -3.31
N LYS A 64 -21.60 20.72 -3.18
CA LYS A 64 -21.79 19.29 -3.39
C LYS A 64 -22.64 18.71 -2.25
N LEU A 65 -23.51 17.75 -2.59
CA LEU A 65 -24.36 17.06 -1.61
C LEU A 65 -23.68 15.82 -1.06
N TYR A 66 -22.36 15.87 -0.87
CA TYR A 66 -21.57 14.81 -0.27
C TYR A 66 -20.32 15.40 0.39
N GLU A 67 -19.73 14.65 1.28
CA GLU A 67 -18.43 14.97 1.86
C GLU A 67 -17.44 13.82 1.62
N MET A 68 -16.15 14.13 1.68
CA MET A 68 -15.10 13.13 1.60
C MET A 68 -14.73 12.70 3.03
N VAL A 69 -14.81 11.41 3.29
CA VAL A 69 -14.52 10.84 4.62
C VAL A 69 -13.28 9.97 4.53
N LYS A 70 -12.30 10.25 5.40
CA LYS A 70 -11.11 9.41 5.56
C LYS A 70 -11.42 8.25 6.49
N LYS A 71 -10.98 7.06 6.11
CA LYS A 71 -11.06 5.86 6.94
C LYS A 71 -9.72 5.15 6.91
N GLU A 72 -9.26 4.66 8.07
CA GLU A 72 -8.07 3.82 8.13
C GLU A 72 -8.26 2.57 7.26
N SER A 73 -7.25 2.25 6.44
CA SER A 73 -7.27 1.07 5.59
C SER A 73 -6.91 -0.20 6.39
N ASP A 74 -6.91 -1.34 5.72
CA ASP A 74 -6.50 -2.62 6.29
C ASP A 74 -4.98 -2.83 6.29
N TRP A 75 -4.20 -1.75 6.31
CA TRP A 75 -2.74 -1.81 6.18
C TRP A 75 -2.05 -2.74 7.19
N LYS A 76 -2.59 -2.86 8.40
CA LYS A 76 -1.98 -3.70 9.45
C LYS A 76 -1.90 -5.17 9.04
N LEU A 77 -2.93 -5.67 8.36
CA LEU A 77 -3.06 -7.06 7.95
C LEU A 77 -2.65 -7.31 6.50
N TYR A 78 -2.36 -6.25 5.77
CA TYR A 78 -2.14 -6.33 4.33
C TYR A 78 -0.85 -7.08 3.99
N THR A 79 -0.93 -7.97 3.02
CA THR A 79 0.19 -8.80 2.55
C THR A 79 0.40 -8.69 1.04
N GLY A 80 0.04 -7.55 0.47
CA GLY A 80 0.21 -7.31 -0.96
C GLY A 80 -0.94 -7.86 -1.81
N SER A 81 -0.86 -7.56 -3.10
CA SER A 81 -1.87 -7.98 -4.09
C SER A 81 -1.39 -9.13 -4.97
N ASN A 82 -0.19 -9.66 -4.75
CA ASN A 82 0.37 -10.72 -5.56
C ASN A 82 -0.20 -12.08 -5.17
N LYS A 83 -0.77 -12.79 -6.15
CA LYS A 83 -1.43 -14.07 -5.88
C LYS A 83 -0.45 -15.14 -5.39
N GLU A 84 0.72 -15.27 -6.02
CA GLU A 84 1.72 -16.28 -5.65
C GLU A 84 2.19 -16.08 -4.21
N LEU A 85 2.52 -14.84 -3.84
CA LEU A 85 2.91 -14.50 -2.46
C LEU A 85 1.81 -14.89 -1.46
N ASN A 86 0.57 -14.49 -1.73
CA ASN A 86 -0.54 -14.77 -0.82
C ASN A 86 -0.88 -16.26 -0.75
N ASP A 87 -0.71 -17.01 -1.83
CA ASP A 87 -0.86 -18.46 -1.83
C ASP A 87 0.22 -19.12 -0.96
N ASP A 88 1.46 -18.66 -1.05
CA ASP A 88 2.57 -19.15 -0.21
C ASP A 88 2.29 -18.87 1.27
N ILE A 89 1.81 -17.67 1.60
CA ILE A 89 1.44 -17.31 2.98
C ILE A 89 0.33 -18.22 3.50
N LYS A 90 -0.69 -18.47 2.71
CA LYS A 90 -1.79 -19.40 3.08
C LYS A 90 -1.31 -20.82 3.31
N SER A 91 -0.27 -21.24 2.61
CA SER A 91 0.35 -22.55 2.73
C SER A 91 1.26 -22.67 3.96
N GLY A 92 1.42 -21.59 4.74
CA GLY A 92 2.20 -21.60 5.96
C GLY A 92 3.63 -21.05 5.82
N THR A 93 3.98 -20.49 4.67
CA THR A 93 5.28 -19.84 4.47
C THR A 93 5.42 -18.64 5.41
N LEU A 94 6.50 -18.62 6.19
CA LEU A 94 6.81 -17.48 7.07
C LEU A 94 7.33 -16.31 6.23
N TYR A 95 7.11 -15.11 6.71
CA TYR A 95 7.47 -13.89 5.99
C TYR A 95 7.73 -12.71 6.94
N LYS A 96 8.44 -11.70 6.41
CA LYS A 96 8.70 -10.43 7.09
C LYS A 96 8.10 -9.31 6.26
N LYS A 97 7.58 -8.29 6.94
CA LYS A 97 7.02 -7.09 6.30
C LYS A 97 7.81 -5.87 6.73
N GLU A 98 8.46 -5.21 5.78
CA GLU A 98 9.29 -4.05 6.05
C GLU A 98 8.77 -2.83 5.31
N ILE A 99 8.67 -1.69 6.01
CA ILE A 99 8.36 -0.42 5.39
C ILE A 99 9.67 0.18 4.88
N LEU A 100 9.70 0.52 3.59
CA LEU A 100 10.85 1.15 2.94
C LEU A 100 10.75 2.67 2.97
N HIS A 101 9.55 3.20 2.70
CA HIS A 101 9.30 4.64 2.63
C HIS A 101 7.93 4.98 3.20
N TYR A 102 7.87 6.09 3.91
CA TYR A 102 6.63 6.76 4.26
C TYR A 102 6.36 7.86 3.24
N CYS A 103 5.15 7.91 2.71
CA CYS A 103 4.77 8.85 1.66
C CYS A 103 3.62 9.75 2.10
N ARG A 104 3.69 11.02 1.73
CA ARG A 104 2.72 12.04 2.15
C ARG A 104 1.53 12.20 1.22
N ASP A 105 1.64 11.70 -0.03
CA ASP A 105 0.57 11.79 -1.02
C ASP A 105 0.67 10.67 -2.04
N LYS A 106 -0.33 10.61 -2.91
CA LYS A 106 -0.44 9.57 -3.95
C LYS A 106 0.70 9.61 -4.95
N LYS A 107 1.13 10.79 -5.36
CA LYS A 107 2.21 10.94 -6.35
C LYS A 107 3.55 10.47 -5.80
N GLN A 108 3.87 10.86 -4.57
CA GLN A 108 5.10 10.41 -3.93
C GLN A 108 5.09 8.89 -3.74
N LEU A 109 3.95 8.34 -3.34
CA LEU A 109 3.79 6.89 -3.18
C LEU A 109 4.07 6.15 -4.49
N ALA A 110 3.47 6.59 -5.60
CA ALA A 110 3.68 6.00 -6.92
C ALA A 110 5.12 6.15 -7.39
N TYR A 111 5.72 7.32 -7.17
CA TYR A 111 7.11 7.60 -7.56
C TYR A 111 8.09 6.71 -6.83
N LEU A 112 7.99 6.63 -5.50
CA LEU A 112 8.93 5.85 -4.69
C LEU A 112 8.76 4.35 -4.89
N GLU A 113 7.53 3.87 -5.08
CA GLU A 113 7.33 2.47 -5.43
C GLU A 113 7.99 2.13 -6.77
N THR A 114 7.73 2.94 -7.79
CA THR A 114 8.29 2.72 -9.13
C THR A 114 9.81 2.77 -9.09
N LYS A 115 10.37 3.74 -8.35
CA LYS A 115 11.82 3.85 -8.16
C LYS A 115 12.41 2.58 -7.54
N GLU A 116 11.80 2.08 -6.46
CA GLU A 116 12.28 0.85 -5.81
C GLU A 116 12.22 -0.35 -6.77
N LEU A 117 11.15 -0.46 -7.56
CA LEU A 117 11.02 -1.54 -8.53
C LEU A 117 12.14 -1.52 -9.58
N PHE A 118 12.52 -0.33 -10.05
CA PHE A 118 13.62 -0.20 -11.01
C PHE A 118 14.99 -0.36 -10.38
N VAL A 119 15.23 0.28 -9.24
CA VAL A 119 16.52 0.21 -8.54
C VAL A 119 16.86 -1.22 -8.13
N ARG A 120 15.87 -1.97 -7.68
CA ARG A 120 16.05 -3.37 -7.27
C ARG A 120 15.97 -4.36 -8.43
N GLU A 121 15.71 -3.87 -9.64
CA GLU A 121 15.68 -4.69 -10.85
C GLU A 121 14.77 -5.90 -10.70
N VAL A 122 13.54 -5.67 -10.21
CA VAL A 122 12.61 -6.75 -9.84
C VAL A 122 12.23 -7.68 -10.99
N LEU A 123 12.31 -7.21 -12.24
CA LEU A 123 12.02 -8.01 -13.42
C LEU A 123 13.25 -8.76 -13.95
N GLU A 124 14.44 -8.46 -13.42
CA GLU A 124 15.71 -9.02 -13.88
C GLU A 124 16.23 -10.13 -12.96
N HIS A 125 15.56 -10.36 -11.83
CA HIS A 125 15.95 -11.37 -10.85
C HIS A 125 14.76 -12.27 -10.50
N ASN A 126 14.99 -13.58 -10.44
CA ASN A 126 13.95 -14.56 -10.14
C ASN A 126 13.50 -14.58 -8.67
N GLU A 127 14.21 -13.87 -7.81
CA GLU A 127 13.89 -13.79 -6.38
C GLU A 127 12.71 -12.88 -6.03
N PHE A 128 12.09 -12.22 -7.02
CA PHE A 128 10.95 -11.35 -6.80
C PHE A 128 9.65 -12.00 -7.27
N TYR A 129 8.60 -11.84 -6.45
CA TYR A 129 7.24 -12.20 -6.86
C TYR A 129 6.67 -11.23 -7.90
N ASN A 130 7.22 -10.01 -7.96
CA ASN A 130 6.74 -8.97 -8.87
C ASN A 130 6.78 -9.45 -10.33
N SER A 131 5.65 -9.30 -11.05
CA SER A 131 5.50 -9.73 -12.44
C SER A 131 5.58 -8.59 -13.45
N ASN A 132 5.47 -7.37 -12.98
CA ASN A 132 5.47 -6.19 -13.85
C ASN A 132 5.87 -4.94 -13.08
N ILE A 133 6.18 -3.88 -13.82
CA ILE A 133 6.37 -2.53 -13.28
C ILE A 133 5.31 -1.63 -13.92
N SER A 134 4.42 -1.09 -13.10
CA SER A 134 3.35 -0.16 -13.51
C SER A 134 2.42 -0.69 -14.61
N GLY A 135 2.32 -2.02 -14.76
CA GLY A 135 1.53 -2.63 -15.82
C GLY A 135 2.06 -2.35 -17.25
N LYS A 136 3.30 -1.84 -17.35
CA LYS A 136 3.91 -1.49 -18.64
C LYS A 136 5.08 -2.38 -19.01
N PHE A 137 5.89 -2.78 -18.04
CA PHE A 137 7.07 -3.60 -18.26
C PHE A 137 6.87 -4.95 -17.61
N TYR A 138 7.26 -6.00 -18.33
CA TYR A 138 7.14 -7.41 -17.91
C TYR A 138 8.47 -8.13 -18.13
N HIS A 139 8.62 -9.32 -17.56
CA HIS A 139 9.83 -10.12 -17.73
C HIS A 139 10.22 -10.32 -19.19
N LYS A 140 9.24 -10.50 -20.08
CA LYS A 140 9.49 -10.68 -21.52
C LYS A 140 10.11 -9.47 -22.20
N ASP A 141 10.04 -8.29 -21.59
CA ASP A 141 10.55 -7.05 -22.17
C ASP A 141 12.02 -6.78 -21.82
N ILE A 142 12.60 -7.64 -20.99
CA ILE A 142 13.96 -7.44 -20.46
C ILE A 142 14.96 -8.41 -21.14
#